data_4a23ec62fab03ea35a0ed5eecf322c30
#
_entry.id   4a23ec62fab03ea35a0ed5eecf322c30
#
_cell.length_a   1.000
_cell.length_b   1.000
_cell.length_c   1.000
_cell.angle_alpha   90.00
_cell.angle_beta   90.00
_cell.angle_gamma   90.00
#
_symmetry.space_group_name_H-M   'P 1'
#
loop_
_entity.id
_entity.type
_entity.pdbx_description
1 polymer ?
#
loop_
_entity_poly.entity_id
_entity_poly.type
_entity_poly.pdbx_seq_one_letter_code
_entity_poly.pdbx_strand_id
1 'polypeptide(L)'
;LPASHNILRAFTIPFDSIKVLIVGQDPYPTPGHPVGLSFCVAPNVHPLPKSLINIYKELVDDLGVPMPTNGDLTPWTERGVMLLNRCLTVGVGRPNSHQGKGWEEVTEAAIRALNARTDADGKPKPLVAILWGRNAQSLEPLLTNAFIIKSPHPSPLSASRGFFGSKPFSRANQALVTMGADPVDWTL
;
A
#
# COMPACT_ATOMS: atom_id res chain seq x y z
N LEU A 1 18.61 -1.75 2.76
CA LEU A 1 17.62 -0.80 3.25
C LEU A 1 16.26 -1.50 3.39
N PRO A 2 15.39 -1.02 4.27
CA PRO A 2 15.55 0.10 5.20
C PRO A 2 16.48 -0.22 6.37
N ALA A 3 16.57 0.67 7.38
CA ALA A 3 17.24 0.36 8.63
C ALA A 3 16.60 -0.88 9.29
N SER A 4 17.39 -1.69 9.99
CA SER A 4 16.95 -3.02 10.47
C SER A 4 15.68 -3.00 11.32
N HIS A 5 15.52 -1.98 12.17
CA HIS A 5 14.34 -1.82 13.02
C HIS A 5 13.05 -1.48 12.25
N ASN A 6 13.16 -1.09 10.98
CA ASN A 6 12.05 -0.75 10.10
C ASN A 6 11.65 -1.88 9.13
N ILE A 7 12.43 -2.96 9.03
CA ILE A 7 12.20 -4.02 8.03
C ILE A 7 10.78 -4.60 8.16
N LEU A 8 10.33 -4.86 9.38
CA LEU A 8 9.03 -5.47 9.66
C LEU A 8 7.95 -4.44 10.08
N ARG A 9 8.18 -3.16 9.84
CA ARG A 9 7.29 -2.10 10.32
C ARG A 9 5.85 -2.24 9.81
N ALA A 10 5.66 -2.72 8.59
CA ALA A 10 4.32 -2.93 8.03
C ALA A 10 3.47 -3.93 8.85
N PHE A 11 4.12 -4.80 9.62
CA PHE A 11 3.44 -5.79 10.48
C PHE A 11 3.15 -5.27 11.90
N THR A 12 3.50 -4.04 12.22
CA THR A 12 3.19 -3.45 13.54
C THR A 12 1.75 -2.92 13.63
N ILE A 13 1.07 -2.77 12.52
CA ILE A 13 -0.36 -2.44 12.50
C ILE A 13 -1.16 -3.60 13.12
N PRO A 14 -2.14 -3.34 14.01
CA PRO A 14 -2.96 -4.42 14.55
C PRO A 14 -3.66 -5.19 13.43
N PHE A 15 -3.46 -6.51 13.40
CA PHE A 15 -3.91 -7.37 12.31
C PHE A 15 -5.42 -7.28 12.07
N ASP A 16 -6.19 -7.23 13.15
CA ASP A 16 -7.66 -7.14 13.07
C ASP A 16 -8.19 -5.77 12.66
N SER A 17 -7.36 -4.73 12.74
CA SER A 17 -7.75 -3.37 12.32
C SER A 17 -7.59 -3.10 10.84
N ILE A 18 -6.87 -3.98 10.11
CA ILE A 18 -6.58 -3.78 8.69
C ILE A 18 -7.85 -3.93 7.86
N LYS A 19 -8.18 -2.91 7.09
CA LYS A 19 -9.32 -2.90 6.17
C LYS A 19 -8.97 -2.52 4.74
N VAL A 20 -7.76 -1.95 4.52
CA VAL A 20 -7.21 -1.69 3.19
C VAL A 20 -5.78 -2.21 3.14
N LEU A 21 -5.45 -2.90 2.06
CA LEU A 21 -4.09 -3.35 1.73
C LEU A 21 -3.63 -2.62 0.46
N ILE A 22 -2.50 -1.91 0.56
CA ILE A 22 -1.80 -1.35 -0.60
C ILE A 22 -0.45 -2.06 -0.71
N VAL A 23 -0.20 -2.67 -1.87
CA VAL A 23 1.01 -3.45 -2.10
C VAL A 23 1.99 -2.67 -2.98
N GLY A 24 3.20 -2.46 -2.48
CA GLY A 24 4.35 -1.98 -3.22
C GLY A 24 5.29 -3.13 -3.63
N GLN A 25 6.32 -2.82 -4.42
CA GLN A 25 7.28 -3.82 -4.92
C GLN A 25 8.41 -4.05 -3.92
N ASP A 26 9.24 -3.06 -3.69
CA ASP A 26 10.37 -3.08 -2.77
C ASP A 26 10.64 -1.68 -2.19
N PRO A 27 11.46 -1.56 -1.15
CA PRO A 27 11.79 -0.26 -0.57
C PRO A 27 12.53 0.65 -1.55
N TYR A 28 12.43 1.95 -1.35
CA TYR A 28 13.27 2.91 -2.06
C TYR A 28 14.76 2.59 -1.87
N PRO A 29 15.58 2.57 -2.94
CA PRO A 29 16.98 2.19 -2.83
C PRO A 29 17.92 3.32 -2.38
N THR A 30 17.39 4.49 -2.08
CA THR A 30 18.15 5.66 -1.63
C THR A 30 18.28 5.66 -0.11
N PRO A 31 19.50 5.75 0.46
CA PRO A 31 19.67 5.85 1.91
C PRO A 31 18.85 6.98 2.52
N GLY A 32 18.18 6.70 3.65
CA GLY A 32 17.34 7.65 4.36
C GLY A 32 15.90 7.77 3.81
N HIS A 33 15.59 7.18 2.65
CA HIS A 33 14.24 7.25 2.08
C HIS A 33 13.31 6.18 2.64
N PRO A 34 13.62 4.85 2.59
CA PRO A 34 12.67 3.84 3.01
C PRO A 34 12.52 3.78 4.52
N VAL A 35 11.28 3.66 4.96
CA VAL A 35 10.91 3.61 6.38
C VAL A 35 10.15 2.32 6.77
N GLY A 36 10.14 1.31 5.88
CA GLY A 36 9.49 0.02 6.13
C GLY A 36 8.00 -0.03 5.80
N LEU A 37 7.46 1.02 5.18
CA LEU A 37 6.09 1.10 4.67
C LEU A 37 6.14 1.39 3.17
N SER A 38 5.34 0.70 2.37
CA SER A 38 5.33 0.92 0.93
C SER A 38 5.00 2.37 0.58
N PHE A 39 5.70 2.93 -0.40
CA PHE A 39 5.57 4.31 -0.90
C PHE A 39 5.92 5.42 0.09
N CYS A 40 6.00 5.13 1.39
CA CYS A 40 6.23 6.07 2.48
C CYS A 40 7.71 6.47 2.57
N VAL A 41 7.96 7.73 2.88
CA VAL A 41 9.27 8.24 3.28
C VAL A 41 9.16 9.04 4.58
N ALA A 42 10.28 9.28 5.24
CA ALA A 42 10.31 10.13 6.44
C ALA A 42 9.87 11.57 6.10
N PRO A 43 9.28 12.30 7.08
CA PRO A 43 8.74 13.66 6.82
C PRO A 43 9.75 14.67 6.29
N ASN A 44 11.03 14.46 6.56
CA ASN A 44 12.12 15.36 6.16
C ASN A 44 12.68 15.05 4.75
N VAL A 45 12.15 14.03 4.07
CA VAL A 45 12.66 13.66 2.73
C VAL A 45 12.07 14.57 1.67
N HIS A 46 12.94 15.30 1.00
CA HIS A 46 12.62 16.16 -0.14
C HIS A 46 13.73 16.08 -1.17
N PRO A 47 13.43 16.13 -2.49
CA PRO A 47 12.08 16.07 -3.07
C PRO A 47 11.40 14.70 -2.81
N LEU A 48 10.07 14.68 -2.88
CA LEU A 48 9.31 13.44 -2.73
C LEU A 48 9.58 12.50 -3.90
N PRO A 49 9.55 11.16 -3.68
CA PRO A 49 9.59 10.19 -4.76
C PRO A 49 8.48 10.45 -5.79
N LYS A 50 8.81 10.30 -7.07
CA LYS A 50 7.89 10.64 -8.17
C LYS A 50 6.58 9.85 -8.13
N SER A 51 6.63 8.57 -7.75
CA SER A 51 5.41 7.76 -7.59
C SER A 51 4.52 8.31 -6.48
N LEU A 52 5.10 8.76 -5.37
CA LEU A 52 4.35 9.35 -4.26
C LEU A 52 3.72 10.70 -4.64
N ILE A 53 4.42 11.51 -5.42
CA ILE A 53 3.85 12.75 -5.98
C ILE A 53 2.59 12.43 -6.80
N ASN A 54 2.64 11.39 -7.61
CA ASN A 54 1.50 10.98 -8.43
C ASN A 54 0.35 10.41 -7.59
N ILE A 55 0.67 9.66 -6.53
CA ILE A 55 -0.33 9.20 -5.55
C ILE A 55 -1.05 10.40 -4.93
N TYR A 56 -0.31 11.43 -4.53
CA TYR A 56 -0.88 12.63 -3.94
C TYR A 56 -1.73 13.46 -4.92
N LYS A 57 -1.30 13.55 -6.19
CA LYS A 57 -2.13 14.18 -7.23
C LYS A 57 -3.48 13.46 -7.37
N GLU A 58 -3.46 12.13 -7.46
CA GLU A 58 -4.69 11.35 -7.55
C GLU A 58 -5.55 11.46 -6.29
N LEU A 59 -4.92 11.50 -5.10
CA LEU A 59 -5.62 11.70 -3.84
C LEU A 59 -6.41 13.02 -3.82
N VAL A 60 -5.78 14.12 -4.25
CA VAL A 60 -6.40 15.44 -4.33
C VAL A 60 -7.51 15.45 -5.39
N ASP A 61 -7.27 14.88 -6.56
CA ASP A 61 -8.25 14.83 -7.65
C ASP A 61 -9.45 13.94 -7.31
N ASP A 62 -9.23 12.85 -6.60
CA ASP A 62 -10.28 11.91 -6.21
C ASP A 62 -11.16 12.45 -5.08
N LEU A 63 -10.56 13.02 -4.03
CA LEU A 63 -11.26 13.35 -2.79
C LEU A 63 -11.40 14.86 -2.52
N GLY A 64 -10.69 15.72 -3.25
CA GLY A 64 -10.70 17.16 -3.00
C GLY A 64 -10.04 17.57 -1.68
N VAL A 65 -9.17 16.70 -1.11
CA VAL A 65 -8.44 17.00 0.13
C VAL A 65 -7.23 17.89 -0.16
N PRO A 66 -6.69 18.59 0.85
CA PRO A 66 -5.47 19.38 0.68
C PRO A 66 -4.29 18.51 0.23
N MET A 67 -3.41 19.08 -0.60
CA MET A 67 -2.16 18.44 -1.00
C MET A 67 -1.28 18.18 0.22
N PRO A 68 -0.86 16.93 0.50
CA PRO A 68 0.05 16.65 1.60
C PRO A 68 1.39 17.39 1.45
N THR A 69 1.98 17.81 2.55
CA THR A 69 3.21 18.61 2.57
C THR A 69 4.49 17.80 2.76
N ASN A 70 4.37 16.52 3.14
CA ASN A 70 5.48 15.60 3.31
C ASN A 70 5.10 14.19 2.86
N GLY A 71 6.06 13.26 2.89
CA GLY A 71 5.86 11.89 2.39
C GLY A 71 5.55 10.86 3.46
N ASP A 72 5.19 11.27 4.66
CA ASP A 72 4.86 10.36 5.76
C ASP A 72 3.42 9.85 5.64
N LEU A 73 3.29 8.56 5.37
CA LEU A 73 1.99 7.87 5.27
C LEU A 73 1.59 7.17 6.58
N THR A 74 2.32 7.37 7.67
CA THR A 74 2.01 6.75 8.97
C THR A 74 0.56 6.98 9.42
N PRO A 75 -0.07 8.16 9.22
CA PRO A 75 -1.47 8.36 9.58
C PRO A 75 -2.43 7.36 8.92
N TRP A 76 -2.16 6.92 7.69
CA TRP A 76 -2.97 5.89 7.05
C TRP A 76 -2.89 4.55 7.78
N THR A 77 -1.70 4.18 8.29
CA THR A 77 -1.54 2.93 9.03
C THR A 77 -2.31 2.92 10.35
N GLU A 78 -2.45 4.07 10.98
CA GLU A 78 -3.24 4.25 12.20
C GLU A 78 -4.76 4.14 11.93
N ARG A 79 -5.15 4.20 10.67
CA ARG A 79 -6.55 4.18 10.21
C ARG A 79 -6.91 2.88 9.46
N GLY A 80 -6.11 1.83 9.63
CA GLY A 80 -6.40 0.51 9.09
C GLY A 80 -5.88 0.25 7.67
N VAL A 81 -4.96 1.06 7.17
CA VAL A 81 -4.32 0.85 5.87
C VAL A 81 -2.96 0.17 6.06
N MET A 82 -2.82 -1.05 5.56
CA MET A 82 -1.54 -1.76 5.54
C MET A 82 -0.76 -1.39 4.28
N LEU A 83 0.44 -0.84 4.47
CA LEU A 83 1.35 -0.45 3.40
C LEU A 83 2.49 -1.49 3.33
N LEU A 84 2.30 -2.52 2.52
CA LEU A 84 3.20 -3.68 2.45
C LEU A 84 3.96 -3.72 1.13
N ASN A 85 5.29 -3.84 1.19
CA ASN A 85 6.10 -4.21 0.03
C ASN A 85 6.15 -5.74 -0.13
N ARG A 86 6.26 -6.22 -1.37
CA ARG A 86 6.50 -7.64 -1.67
C ARG A 86 7.86 -8.09 -1.15
N CYS A 87 8.89 -7.28 -1.39
CA CYS A 87 10.24 -7.46 -0.82
C CYS A 87 10.44 -6.42 0.29
N LEU A 88 10.85 -6.85 1.47
CA LEU A 88 10.97 -5.96 2.62
C LEU A 88 12.34 -5.30 2.73
N THR A 89 13.29 -5.71 1.91
CA THR A 89 14.64 -5.14 1.85
C THR A 89 15.10 -4.91 0.41
N VAL A 90 16.08 -4.03 0.26
CA VAL A 90 16.71 -3.71 -1.02
C VAL A 90 18.16 -3.31 -0.82
N GLY A 91 19.03 -3.60 -1.79
CA GLY A 91 20.40 -3.11 -1.79
C GLY A 91 20.47 -1.61 -2.11
N VAL A 92 21.39 -0.89 -1.48
CA VAL A 92 21.61 0.55 -1.74
C VAL A 92 21.83 0.80 -3.22
N GLY A 93 21.06 1.68 -3.82
CA GLY A 93 21.15 2.06 -5.24
C GLY A 93 20.79 0.96 -6.23
N ARG A 94 20.24 -0.17 -5.78
CA ARG A 94 19.97 -1.34 -6.63
C ARG A 94 18.51 -1.79 -6.52
N PRO A 95 17.58 -1.13 -7.21
CA PRO A 95 16.16 -1.53 -7.22
C PRO A 95 16.00 -3.01 -7.60
N ASN A 96 15.04 -3.69 -7.01
CA ASN A 96 14.71 -5.11 -7.24
C ASN A 96 15.84 -6.10 -6.89
N SER A 97 16.92 -5.66 -6.24
CA SER A 97 18.08 -6.51 -5.95
C SER A 97 17.81 -7.70 -5.04
N HIS A 98 16.76 -7.64 -4.23
CA HIS A 98 16.36 -8.73 -3.35
C HIS A 98 15.13 -9.48 -3.83
N GLN A 99 14.66 -9.19 -5.04
CA GLN A 99 13.57 -9.95 -5.66
C GLN A 99 14.00 -11.42 -5.87
N GLY A 100 13.10 -12.37 -5.56
CA GLY A 100 13.38 -13.80 -5.65
C GLY A 100 14.35 -14.33 -4.58
N LYS A 101 14.55 -13.61 -3.47
CA LYS A 101 15.44 -14.00 -2.38
C LYS A 101 14.71 -14.51 -1.13
N GLY A 102 13.40 -14.72 -1.22
CA GLY A 102 12.59 -15.33 -0.15
C GLY A 102 11.58 -14.40 0.51
N TRP A 103 11.67 -13.07 0.36
CA TRP A 103 10.70 -12.15 0.94
C TRP A 103 9.28 -12.37 0.42
N GLU A 104 9.14 -12.75 -0.83
CA GLU A 104 7.85 -12.98 -1.47
C GLU A 104 7.05 -14.08 -0.77
N GLU A 105 7.71 -15.14 -0.28
CA GLU A 105 7.06 -16.21 0.49
C GLU A 105 6.50 -15.68 1.81
N VAL A 106 7.27 -14.83 2.50
CA VAL A 106 6.87 -14.23 3.79
C VAL A 106 5.69 -13.31 3.60
N THR A 107 5.76 -12.40 2.62
CA THR A 107 4.69 -11.43 2.38
C THR A 107 3.45 -12.09 1.79
N GLU A 108 3.60 -13.13 0.98
CA GLU A 108 2.48 -13.94 0.49
C GLU A 108 1.76 -14.63 1.65
N ALA A 109 2.48 -15.20 2.61
CA ALA A 109 1.87 -15.81 3.80
C ALA A 109 1.05 -14.79 4.59
N ALA A 110 1.56 -13.56 4.74
CA ALA A 110 0.84 -12.47 5.41
C ALA A 110 -0.45 -12.08 4.64
N ILE A 111 -0.38 -11.98 3.32
CA ILE A 111 -1.53 -11.66 2.46
C ILE A 111 -2.58 -12.76 2.53
N ARG A 112 -2.18 -14.03 2.50
CA ARG A 112 -3.09 -15.17 2.66
C ARG A 112 -3.78 -15.15 4.02
N ALA A 113 -3.05 -14.88 5.09
CA ALA A 113 -3.61 -14.75 6.43
C ALA A 113 -4.64 -13.61 6.52
N LEU A 114 -4.32 -12.46 5.91
CA LEU A 114 -5.21 -11.31 5.86
C LEU A 114 -6.52 -11.63 5.12
N ASN A 115 -6.41 -12.31 3.98
CA ASN A 115 -7.56 -12.74 3.18
C ASN A 115 -8.44 -13.76 3.88
N ALA A 116 -7.86 -14.59 4.74
CA ALA A 116 -8.55 -15.69 5.44
C ALA A 116 -9.29 -15.25 6.71
N ARG A 117 -9.17 -13.98 7.13
CA ARG A 117 -9.81 -13.47 8.34
C ARG A 117 -11.32 -13.57 8.25
N THR A 118 -11.94 -13.97 9.37
CA THR A 118 -13.39 -14.01 9.52
C THR A 118 -13.83 -13.22 10.75
N ASP A 119 -15.08 -12.77 10.75
CA ASP A 119 -15.74 -12.21 11.91
C ASP A 119 -16.26 -13.32 12.84
N ALA A 120 -16.95 -12.92 13.92
CA ALA A 120 -17.53 -13.86 14.89
C ALA A 120 -18.57 -14.82 14.30
N ASP A 121 -19.19 -14.44 13.17
CA ASP A 121 -20.18 -15.24 12.46
C ASP A 121 -19.56 -16.12 11.36
N GLY A 122 -18.23 -16.12 11.24
CA GLY A 122 -17.49 -16.88 10.23
C GLY A 122 -17.52 -16.26 8.83
N LYS A 123 -18.01 -15.02 8.69
CA LYS A 123 -17.99 -14.29 7.42
C LYS A 123 -16.64 -13.62 7.19
N PRO A 124 -16.19 -13.51 5.92
CA PRO A 124 -14.96 -12.77 5.63
C PRO A 124 -14.99 -11.36 6.19
N LYS A 125 -13.91 -10.95 6.87
CA LYS A 125 -13.75 -9.55 7.30
C LYS A 125 -13.64 -8.64 6.09
N PRO A 126 -14.23 -7.42 6.13
CA PRO A 126 -14.07 -6.44 5.07
C PRO A 126 -12.60 -6.14 4.77
N LEU A 127 -12.23 -6.28 3.52
CA LEU A 127 -10.89 -5.99 3.02
C LEU A 127 -10.97 -5.43 1.61
N VAL A 128 -10.31 -4.30 1.37
CA VAL A 128 -10.06 -3.75 0.05
C VAL A 128 -8.57 -3.89 -0.26
N ALA A 129 -8.24 -4.45 -1.41
CA ALA A 129 -6.87 -4.53 -1.90
C ALA A 129 -6.69 -3.59 -3.10
N ILE A 130 -5.79 -2.63 -2.97
CA ILE A 130 -5.41 -1.70 -4.03
C ILE A 130 -4.12 -2.22 -4.66
N LEU A 131 -4.21 -2.65 -5.91
CA LEU A 131 -3.14 -3.31 -6.65
C LEU A 131 -2.68 -2.44 -7.82
N TRP A 132 -1.61 -1.70 -7.62
CA TRP A 132 -1.01 -0.80 -8.60
C TRP A 132 0.09 -1.51 -9.39
N GLY A 133 -0.16 -1.71 -10.68
CA GLY A 133 0.78 -2.34 -11.60
C GLY A 133 0.71 -3.87 -11.61
N ARG A 134 1.37 -4.45 -12.60
CA ARG A 134 1.27 -5.89 -12.88
C ARG A 134 1.78 -6.78 -11.73
N ASN A 135 2.87 -6.36 -11.07
CA ASN A 135 3.44 -7.16 -9.99
C ASN A 135 2.48 -7.27 -8.81
N ALA A 136 1.83 -6.16 -8.40
CA ALA A 136 0.81 -6.20 -7.36
C ALA A 136 -0.42 -6.98 -7.82
N GLN A 137 -0.84 -6.82 -9.07
CA GLN A 137 -2.00 -7.52 -9.63
C GLN A 137 -1.82 -9.04 -9.71
N SER A 138 -0.59 -9.54 -9.73
CA SER A 138 -0.30 -10.99 -9.66
C SER A 138 -0.75 -11.63 -8.35
N LEU A 139 -1.04 -10.84 -7.33
CA LEU A 139 -1.58 -11.29 -6.04
C LEU A 139 -3.09 -11.51 -6.04
N GLU A 140 -3.79 -11.08 -7.07
CA GLU A 140 -5.26 -11.16 -7.13
C GLU A 140 -5.79 -12.58 -6.84
N PRO A 141 -5.18 -13.69 -7.34
CA PRO A 141 -5.64 -15.05 -7.02
C PRO A 141 -5.60 -15.39 -5.52
N LEU A 142 -4.79 -14.71 -4.72
CA LEU A 142 -4.68 -14.92 -3.27
C LEU A 142 -5.74 -14.13 -2.48
N LEU A 143 -6.36 -13.15 -3.09
CA LEU A 143 -7.25 -12.16 -2.46
C LEU A 143 -8.71 -12.44 -2.80
N THR A 144 -9.13 -13.70 -2.64
CA THR A 144 -10.47 -14.19 -3.01
C THR A 144 -11.61 -13.58 -2.20
N ASN A 145 -11.33 -13.08 -0.99
CA ASN A 145 -12.29 -12.45 -0.08
C ASN A 145 -12.17 -10.92 -0.03
N ALA A 146 -11.28 -10.33 -0.84
CA ALA A 146 -11.08 -8.89 -0.88
C ALA A 146 -11.83 -8.25 -2.06
N PHE A 147 -12.24 -7.00 -1.90
CA PHE A 147 -12.62 -6.16 -3.04
C PHE A 147 -11.35 -5.61 -3.70
N ILE A 148 -11.17 -5.90 -4.98
CA ILE A 148 -9.94 -5.57 -5.72
C ILE A 148 -10.11 -4.28 -6.50
N ILE A 149 -9.18 -3.34 -6.31
CA ILE A 149 -9.06 -2.12 -7.12
C ILE A 149 -7.74 -2.19 -7.88
N LYS A 150 -7.80 -2.23 -9.20
CA LYS A 150 -6.64 -2.34 -10.09
C LYS A 150 -6.46 -1.08 -10.92
N SER A 151 -5.22 -0.69 -11.11
CA SER A 151 -4.82 0.32 -12.09
C SER A 151 -3.36 0.13 -12.49
N PRO A 152 -2.87 0.83 -13.53
CA PRO A 152 -1.44 0.97 -13.76
C PRO A 152 -0.73 1.53 -12.53
N HIS A 153 0.59 1.31 -12.45
CA HIS A 153 1.41 1.80 -11.34
C HIS A 153 1.50 3.34 -11.35
N PRO A 154 1.58 4.01 -10.17
CA PRO A 154 1.72 5.47 -10.07
C PRO A 154 3.05 6.03 -10.57
N SER A 155 4.01 5.19 -10.97
CA SER A 155 5.26 5.62 -11.60
C SER A 155 4.99 6.56 -12.78
N PRO A 156 5.85 7.59 -13.01
CA PRO A 156 5.76 8.44 -14.20
C PRO A 156 5.72 7.67 -15.53
N LEU A 157 6.27 6.46 -15.56
CA LEU A 157 6.27 5.59 -16.76
C LEU A 157 4.87 5.06 -17.13
N SER A 158 3.93 5.04 -16.19
CA SER A 158 2.62 4.41 -16.38
C SER A 158 1.44 5.19 -15.82
N ALA A 159 1.66 6.22 -15.01
CA ALA A 159 0.57 6.93 -14.34
C ALA A 159 -0.46 7.53 -15.30
N SER A 160 -0.01 8.08 -16.45
CA SER A 160 -0.89 8.63 -17.48
C SER A 160 -1.67 7.58 -18.29
N ARG A 161 -1.36 6.29 -18.08
CA ARG A 161 -2.01 5.18 -18.80
C ARG A 161 -3.22 4.61 -18.06
N GLY A 162 -3.70 5.30 -17.02
CA GLY A 162 -4.89 4.89 -16.28
C GLY A 162 -4.77 4.86 -14.75
N PHE A 163 -3.61 5.23 -14.17
CA PHE A 163 -3.53 5.48 -12.73
C PHE A 163 -4.27 6.78 -12.39
N PHE A 164 -3.97 7.88 -13.09
CA PHE A 164 -4.74 9.11 -12.94
C PHE A 164 -6.18 8.90 -13.41
N GLY A 165 -7.12 9.32 -12.57
CA GLY A 165 -8.55 9.13 -12.79
C GLY A 165 -9.08 7.77 -12.36
N SER A 166 -8.25 6.87 -11.80
CA SER A 166 -8.68 5.56 -11.29
C SER A 166 -9.47 5.64 -9.98
N LYS A 167 -9.39 6.77 -9.27
CA LYS A 167 -10.15 7.07 -8.04
C LYS A 167 -10.08 5.95 -7.00
N PRO A 168 -8.88 5.47 -6.62
CA PRO A 168 -8.76 4.31 -5.74
C PRO A 168 -9.26 4.59 -4.33
N PHE A 169 -9.14 5.82 -3.84
CA PHE A 169 -9.46 6.18 -2.46
C PHE A 169 -10.98 6.25 -2.24
N SER A 170 -11.71 6.94 -3.10
CA SER A 170 -13.18 7.00 -3.02
C SER A 170 -13.81 5.63 -3.29
N ARG A 171 -13.27 4.86 -4.24
CA ARG A 171 -13.74 3.51 -4.53
C ARG A 171 -13.48 2.55 -3.37
N ALA A 172 -12.34 2.65 -2.70
CA ALA A 172 -12.06 1.87 -1.50
C ALA A 172 -13.07 2.17 -0.39
N ASN A 173 -13.37 3.44 -0.15
CA ASN A 173 -14.35 3.85 0.85
C ASN A 173 -15.76 3.37 0.51
N GLN A 174 -16.16 3.46 -0.75
CA GLN A 174 -17.45 2.94 -1.19
C GLN A 174 -17.57 1.41 -0.98
N ALA A 175 -16.51 0.67 -1.31
CA ALA A 175 -16.48 -0.78 -1.09
C ALA A 175 -16.54 -1.13 0.40
N LEU A 176 -15.80 -0.42 1.26
CA LEU A 176 -15.83 -0.61 2.71
C LEU A 176 -17.24 -0.41 3.28
N VAL A 177 -17.90 0.68 2.92
CA VAL A 177 -19.27 0.97 3.36
C VAL A 177 -20.23 -0.13 2.90
N THR A 178 -20.13 -0.58 1.66
CA THR A 178 -20.94 -1.68 1.13
C THR A 178 -20.73 -2.98 1.90
N MET A 179 -19.52 -3.23 2.38
CA MET A 179 -19.18 -4.40 3.22
C MET A 179 -19.51 -4.20 4.72
N GLY A 180 -20.07 -3.06 5.10
CA GLY A 180 -20.46 -2.77 6.49
C GLY A 180 -19.31 -2.27 7.36
N ALA A 181 -18.20 -1.81 6.77
CA ALA A 181 -17.07 -1.23 7.47
C ALA A 181 -17.06 0.31 7.35
N ASP A 182 -16.38 0.98 8.29
CA ASP A 182 -16.19 2.42 8.22
C ASP A 182 -15.23 2.82 7.10
N PRO A 183 -15.47 3.94 6.40
CA PRO A 183 -14.53 4.45 5.42
C PRO A 183 -13.22 4.88 6.08
N VAL A 184 -12.16 4.97 5.28
CA VAL A 184 -10.86 5.53 5.70
C VAL A 184 -10.88 7.05 5.54
N ASP A 185 -10.40 7.78 6.54
CA ASP A 185 -10.00 9.16 6.37
C ASP A 185 -8.61 9.20 5.73
N TRP A 186 -8.54 9.57 4.45
CA TRP A 186 -7.32 9.58 3.65
C TRP A 186 -6.51 10.87 3.78
N THR A 187 -6.98 11.88 4.55
CA THR A 187 -6.24 13.13 4.74
C THR A 187 -4.91 12.92 5.45
N LEU A 188 -3.89 13.65 5.06
CA LEU A 188 -2.53 13.61 5.63
C LEU A 188 -2.09 14.98 6.13
#